data_8fee06eb132aa93efd055607e9009f81
#
_entry.id   8fee06eb132aa93efd055607e9009f81
#
_cell.length_a   1.000
_cell.length_b   1.000
_cell.length_c   1.000
_cell.angle_alpha   90.00
_cell.angle_beta   90.00
_cell.angle_gamma   90.00
#
_symmetry.space_group_name_H-M   'P 1'
#
loop_
_entity.id
_entity.type
_entity.pdbx_description
1 polymer ?
#
loop_
_entity_poly.entity_id
_entity_poly.type
_entity_poly.pdbx_seq_one_letter_code
_entity_poly.pdbx_strand_id
1 'polypeptide(L)'
;LSMMPTIASIIDEEVANFEDLYKNLGEARKKPHVMDDMIIDRAINNHRKYLEGAWVYDEQLSRWKKEKLTEKQSKEIERLTSQMLKYRKMCEDIISVSEEIKKGTINRILEMSDEEVAIAVLTGKLKRPF
;
A
#
# COMPACT_ATOMS: atom_id res chain seq x y z
N LEU A 1 -22.21 -8.14 -15.27
CA LEU A 1 -21.27 -7.76 -16.33
C LEU A 1 -21.31 -6.26 -16.69
N SER A 2 -22.43 -5.59 -16.44
CA SER A 2 -22.54 -4.15 -16.69
C SER A 2 -21.59 -3.32 -15.83
N MET A 3 -21.20 -3.84 -14.67
CA MET A 3 -20.28 -3.18 -13.74
C MET A 3 -18.80 -3.49 -14.04
N MET A 4 -18.54 -4.38 -15.00
CA MET A 4 -17.16 -4.79 -15.29
C MET A 4 -16.23 -3.61 -15.65
N PRO A 5 -16.60 -2.66 -16.52
CA PRO A 5 -15.74 -1.52 -16.82
C PRO A 5 -15.44 -0.65 -15.59
N THR A 6 -16.43 -0.46 -14.71
CA THR A 6 -16.28 0.34 -13.49
C THR A 6 -15.31 -0.34 -12.53
N ILE A 7 -15.50 -1.62 -12.27
CA ILE A 7 -14.64 -2.38 -11.37
C ILE A 7 -13.23 -2.51 -11.94
N ALA A 8 -13.10 -2.74 -13.25
CA ALA A 8 -11.80 -2.76 -13.92
C ALA A 8 -11.05 -1.45 -13.73
N SER A 9 -11.73 -0.33 -13.89
CA SER A 9 -11.15 1.01 -13.69
C SER A 9 -10.67 1.21 -12.25
N ILE A 10 -11.46 0.79 -11.27
CA ILE A 10 -11.10 0.89 -9.85
C ILE A 10 -9.85 0.06 -9.54
N ILE A 11 -9.82 -1.19 -9.98
CA ILE A 11 -8.67 -2.08 -9.76
C ILE A 11 -7.42 -1.50 -10.40
N ASP A 12 -7.51 -1.06 -11.65
CA ASP A 12 -6.38 -0.50 -12.39
C ASP A 12 -5.84 0.77 -11.72
N GLU A 13 -6.72 1.67 -11.27
CA GLU A 13 -6.33 2.89 -10.56
C GLU A 13 -5.65 2.58 -9.23
N GLU A 14 -6.19 1.66 -8.46
CA GLU A 14 -5.61 1.27 -7.17
C GLU A 14 -4.22 0.65 -7.36
N VAL A 15 -4.05 -0.26 -8.33
CA VAL A 15 -2.76 -0.86 -8.63
C VAL A 15 -1.74 0.20 -9.05
N ALA A 16 -2.12 1.15 -9.90
CA ALA A 16 -1.25 2.25 -10.32
C ALA A 16 -0.85 3.13 -9.13
N ASN A 17 -1.79 3.44 -8.23
CA ASN A 17 -1.51 4.21 -7.02
C ASN A 17 -0.57 3.48 -6.07
N PHE A 18 -0.72 2.16 -5.94
CA PHE A 18 0.18 1.35 -5.13
C PHE A 18 1.60 1.34 -5.70
N GLU A 19 1.74 1.24 -7.02
CA GLU A 19 3.06 1.30 -7.67
C GLU A 19 3.76 2.63 -7.41
N ASP A 20 3.03 3.75 -7.55
CA ASP A 20 3.55 5.08 -7.28
C ASP A 20 3.97 5.24 -5.82
N LEU A 21 3.13 4.80 -4.90
CA LEU A 21 3.43 4.85 -3.47
C LEU A 21 4.64 3.97 -3.11
N TYR A 22 4.72 2.78 -3.67
CA TYR A 22 5.85 1.88 -3.44
C TYR A 22 7.17 2.51 -3.90
N LYS A 23 7.15 3.18 -5.06
CA LYS A 23 8.31 3.92 -5.58
C LYS A 23 8.72 5.04 -4.63
N ASN A 24 7.75 5.82 -4.15
CA ASN A 24 8.01 6.92 -3.21
C ASN A 24 8.54 6.40 -1.87
N LEU A 25 8.03 5.29 -1.38
CA LEU A 25 8.53 4.64 -0.16
C LEU A 25 9.95 4.10 -0.34
N GLY A 26 10.28 3.59 -1.52
CA GLY A 26 11.63 3.15 -1.85
C GLY A 26 12.64 4.29 -1.78
N GLU A 27 12.27 5.49 -2.20
CA GLU A 27 13.08 6.69 -2.06
C GLU A 27 13.17 7.15 -0.59
N ALA A 28 12.07 7.12 0.13
CA ALA A 28 12.02 7.47 1.55
C ALA A 28 12.85 6.51 2.42
N ARG A 29 12.97 5.25 2.02
CA ARG A 29 13.82 4.27 2.71
C ARG A 29 15.30 4.69 2.70
N LYS A 30 15.74 5.36 1.65
CA LYS A 30 17.11 5.89 1.53
C LYS A 30 17.30 7.14 2.38
N LYS A 31 16.23 7.86 2.68
CA LYS A 31 16.21 9.09 3.47
C LYS A 31 15.06 9.02 4.49
N PRO A 32 15.19 8.24 5.58
CA PRO A 32 14.08 7.93 6.49
C PRO A 32 13.41 9.14 7.15
N HIS A 33 14.07 10.28 7.18
CA HIS A 33 13.55 11.52 7.78
C HIS A 33 12.63 12.33 6.84
N VAL A 34 12.45 11.89 5.59
CA VAL A 34 11.63 12.60 4.59
C VAL A 34 10.14 12.37 4.83
N MET A 35 9.76 11.23 5.41
CA MET A 35 8.38 10.93 5.75
C MET A 35 8.20 10.87 7.26
N ASP A 36 7.12 11.49 7.76
CA ASP A 36 6.78 11.40 9.16
C ASP A 36 6.09 10.06 9.50
N ASP A 37 6.10 9.70 10.78
CA ASP A 37 5.54 8.44 11.26
C ASP A 37 4.04 8.31 11.00
N MET A 38 3.31 9.43 10.96
CA MET A 38 1.88 9.44 10.69
C MET A 38 1.57 8.97 9.26
N ILE A 39 2.36 9.41 8.29
CA ILE A 39 2.23 8.99 6.88
C ILE A 39 2.53 7.50 6.76
N ILE A 40 3.58 7.03 7.43
CA ILE A 40 3.97 5.62 7.43
C ILE A 40 2.91 4.75 8.09
N ASP A 41 2.38 5.15 9.23
CA ASP A 41 1.32 4.41 9.93
C ASP A 41 0.04 4.35 9.09
N ARG A 42 -0.31 5.42 8.40
CA ARG A 42 -1.44 5.42 7.47
C ARG A 42 -1.23 4.46 6.31
N ALA A 43 -0.02 4.43 5.75
CA ALA A 43 0.31 3.51 4.67
C ALA A 43 0.13 2.06 5.12
N ILE A 44 0.63 1.69 6.29
CA ILE A 44 0.48 0.35 6.86
C ILE A 44 -1.00 0.02 7.07
N ASN A 45 -1.74 0.87 7.77
CA ASN A 45 -3.13 0.61 8.13
C ASN A 45 -4.05 0.57 6.91
N ASN A 46 -3.89 1.49 5.97
CA ASN A 46 -4.70 1.54 4.77
C ASN A 46 -4.48 0.30 3.89
N HIS A 47 -3.23 -0.13 3.72
CA HIS A 47 -2.95 -1.27 2.87
C HIS A 47 -3.31 -2.60 3.52
N ARG A 48 -3.31 -2.70 4.85
CA ARG A 48 -3.92 -3.83 5.56
C ARG A 48 -5.42 -3.92 5.28
N LYS A 49 -6.12 -2.78 5.29
CA LYS A 49 -7.54 -2.72 4.95
C LYS A 49 -7.80 -3.10 3.49
N TYR A 50 -6.95 -2.65 2.57
CA TYR A 50 -7.04 -3.05 1.17
C TYR A 50 -6.90 -4.58 1.02
N LEU A 51 -5.95 -5.20 1.71
CA LEU A 51 -5.79 -6.65 1.70
C LEU A 51 -7.00 -7.37 2.27
N GLU A 52 -7.56 -6.89 3.37
CA GLU A 52 -8.77 -7.44 3.98
C GLU A 52 -9.98 -7.37 3.04
N GLY A 53 -10.08 -6.31 2.24
CA GLY A 53 -11.16 -6.10 1.29
C GLY A 53 -10.95 -6.70 -0.09
N ALA A 54 -9.77 -7.21 -0.39
CA ALA A 54 -9.43 -7.69 -1.73
C ALA A 54 -10.31 -8.87 -2.20
N TRP A 55 -10.79 -9.69 -1.28
CA TRP A 55 -11.65 -10.84 -1.60
C TRP A 55 -12.96 -10.44 -2.31
N VAL A 56 -13.43 -9.21 -2.10
CA VAL A 56 -14.66 -8.72 -2.75
C VAL A 56 -14.48 -8.71 -4.27
N TYR A 57 -13.33 -8.24 -4.74
CA TYR A 57 -13.01 -8.24 -6.18
C TYR A 57 -12.86 -9.66 -6.72
N ASP A 58 -12.19 -10.53 -5.97
CA ASP A 58 -12.03 -11.93 -6.37
C ASP A 58 -13.37 -12.65 -6.48
N GLU A 59 -14.26 -12.42 -5.52
CA GLU A 59 -15.60 -13.00 -5.53
C GLU A 59 -16.39 -12.51 -6.74
N GLN A 60 -16.29 -11.22 -7.07
CA GLN A 60 -16.95 -10.65 -8.24
C GLN A 60 -16.42 -11.26 -9.54
N LEU A 61 -15.11 -11.39 -9.66
CA LEU A 61 -14.48 -12.04 -10.82
C LEU A 61 -14.90 -13.50 -10.93
N SER A 62 -14.97 -14.21 -9.82
CA SER A 62 -15.40 -15.61 -9.77
C SER A 62 -16.86 -15.76 -10.23
N ARG A 63 -17.75 -14.87 -9.82
CA ARG A 63 -19.14 -14.85 -10.26
C ARG A 63 -19.26 -14.63 -11.76
N TRP A 64 -18.51 -13.67 -12.29
CA TRP A 64 -18.52 -13.38 -13.72
C TRP A 64 -18.01 -14.55 -14.55
N LYS A 65 -17.04 -15.33 -14.07
CA LYS A 65 -16.54 -16.52 -14.76
C LYS A 65 -17.60 -17.57 -15.02
N LYS A 66 -18.64 -17.60 -14.20
CA LYS A 66 -19.75 -18.55 -14.31
C LYS A 66 -20.82 -18.15 -15.31
N GLU A 67 -20.76 -16.94 -15.82
CA GLU A 67 -21.72 -16.41 -16.80
C GLU A 67 -21.28 -16.71 -18.23
N LYS A 68 -22.21 -16.57 -19.17
CA LYS A 68 -21.88 -16.61 -20.59
C LYS A 68 -21.05 -15.40 -20.95
N LEU A 69 -19.80 -15.61 -21.30
CA LEU A 69 -18.85 -14.55 -21.61
C LEU A 69 -18.54 -14.52 -23.10
N THR A 70 -18.39 -13.29 -23.63
CA THR A 70 -17.75 -13.10 -24.92
C THR A 70 -16.25 -13.37 -24.75
N GLU A 71 -15.54 -13.61 -25.83
CA GLU A 71 -14.09 -13.78 -25.80
C GLU A 71 -13.40 -12.57 -25.19
N LYS A 72 -13.85 -11.36 -25.52
CA LYS A 72 -13.34 -10.11 -24.96
C LYS A 72 -13.54 -10.02 -23.46
N GLN A 73 -14.72 -10.41 -22.95
CA GLN A 73 -15.01 -10.42 -21.52
C GLN A 73 -14.17 -11.45 -20.78
N SER A 74 -13.98 -12.62 -21.39
CA SER A 74 -13.14 -13.69 -20.83
C SER A 74 -11.69 -13.24 -20.67
N LYS A 75 -11.13 -12.59 -21.67
CA LYS A 75 -9.77 -12.01 -21.63
C LYS A 75 -9.65 -10.91 -20.58
N GLU A 76 -10.66 -10.08 -20.45
CA GLU A 76 -10.68 -9.02 -19.46
C GLU A 76 -10.68 -9.56 -18.02
N ILE A 77 -11.42 -10.63 -17.78
CA ILE A 77 -11.43 -11.31 -16.47
C ILE A 77 -10.05 -11.92 -16.18
N GLU A 78 -9.40 -12.52 -17.16
CA GLU A 78 -8.04 -13.02 -16.98
C GLU A 78 -7.06 -11.91 -16.63
N ARG A 79 -7.15 -10.78 -17.33
CA ARG A 79 -6.34 -9.60 -17.06
C ARG A 79 -6.57 -9.09 -15.64
N LEU A 80 -7.82 -8.96 -15.22
CA LEU A 80 -8.18 -8.49 -13.88
C LEU A 80 -7.75 -9.47 -12.79
N THR A 81 -7.79 -10.77 -13.06
CA THR A 81 -7.27 -11.78 -12.14
C THR A 81 -5.77 -11.58 -11.92
N SER A 82 -5.01 -11.31 -12.97
CA SER A 82 -3.59 -10.98 -12.88
C SER A 82 -3.36 -9.66 -12.12
N GLN A 83 -4.20 -8.65 -12.37
CA GLN A 83 -4.14 -7.38 -11.64
C GLN A 83 -4.40 -7.56 -10.14
N MET A 84 -5.28 -8.49 -9.76
CA MET A 84 -5.53 -8.76 -8.34
C MET A 84 -4.35 -9.44 -7.65
N LEU A 85 -3.60 -10.29 -8.35
CA LEU A 85 -2.34 -10.82 -7.82
C LEU A 85 -1.34 -9.69 -7.57
N LYS A 86 -1.23 -8.77 -8.51
CA LYS A 86 -0.37 -7.59 -8.39
C LYS A 86 -0.84 -6.66 -7.27
N TYR A 87 -2.15 -6.46 -7.15
CA TYR A 87 -2.79 -5.69 -6.09
C TYR A 87 -2.35 -6.19 -4.71
N ARG A 88 -2.48 -7.50 -4.46
CA ARG A 88 -2.07 -8.10 -3.19
C ARG A 88 -0.57 -7.97 -2.95
N LYS A 89 0.23 -8.29 -3.95
CA LYS A 89 1.68 -8.21 -3.84
C LYS A 89 2.13 -6.79 -3.51
N MET A 90 1.58 -5.79 -4.20
CA MET A 90 1.94 -4.40 -3.96
C MET A 90 1.53 -3.94 -2.57
N CYS A 91 0.36 -4.34 -2.08
CA CYS A 91 -0.05 -4.02 -0.71
C CYS A 91 0.89 -4.64 0.33
N GLU A 92 1.27 -5.90 0.14
CA GLU A 92 2.22 -6.59 1.02
C GLU A 92 3.59 -5.93 1.00
N ASP A 93 4.08 -5.57 -0.18
CA ASP A 93 5.37 -4.88 -0.35
C ASP A 93 5.35 -3.49 0.30
N ILE A 94 4.26 -2.74 0.14
CA ILE A 94 4.08 -1.42 0.76
C ILE A 94 4.10 -1.54 2.29
N ILE A 95 3.39 -2.50 2.85
CA ILE A 95 3.37 -2.75 4.29
C ILE A 95 4.78 -3.10 4.78
N SER A 96 5.46 -4.01 4.09
CA SER A 96 6.80 -4.46 4.44
C SER A 96 7.81 -3.32 4.43
N VAL A 97 7.84 -2.52 3.37
CA VAL A 97 8.74 -1.35 3.26
C VAL A 97 8.40 -0.30 4.31
N SER A 98 7.11 -0.06 4.57
CA SER A 98 6.66 0.90 5.57
C SER A 98 7.10 0.50 6.98
N GLU A 99 6.98 -0.79 7.31
CA GLU A 99 7.46 -1.33 8.60
C GLU A 99 8.98 -1.23 8.72
N GLU A 100 9.71 -1.46 7.63
CA GLU A 100 11.16 -1.31 7.57
C GLU A 100 11.58 0.15 7.82
N ILE A 101 10.90 1.11 7.21
CA ILE A 101 11.16 2.55 7.40
C ILE A 101 10.88 2.93 8.86
N LYS A 102 9.76 2.48 9.42
CA LYS A 102 9.40 2.73 10.82
C LYS A 102 10.43 2.18 11.79
N LYS A 103 10.91 0.97 11.55
CA LYS A 103 11.97 0.33 12.34
C LYS A 103 13.28 1.11 12.25
N GLY A 104 13.66 1.56 11.07
CA GLY A 104 14.84 2.39 10.85
C GLY A 104 14.76 3.72 11.60
N THR A 105 13.60 4.35 11.63
CA THR A 105 13.35 5.59 12.41
C THR A 105 13.51 5.33 13.90
N ILE A 106 12.93 4.26 14.43
CA ILE A 106 13.06 3.88 15.84
C ILE A 106 14.52 3.64 16.22
N ASN A 107 15.26 2.87 15.41
CA ASN A 107 16.68 2.59 15.65
C ASN A 107 17.50 3.87 15.68
N ARG A 108 17.20 4.80 14.80
CA ARG A 108 17.90 6.10 14.76
C ARG A 108 17.63 6.94 16.01
N ILE A 109 16.40 6.91 16.54
CA ILE A 109 16.05 7.58 17.79
C ILE A 109 16.84 6.96 18.94
N LEU A 110 16.95 5.64 19.00
CA LEU A 110 17.71 4.93 20.04
C LEU A 110 19.20 5.24 20.00
N GLU A 111 19.76 5.57 18.84
CA GLU A 111 21.15 5.98 18.65
C GLU A 111 21.39 7.45 18.95
N MET A 112 20.36 8.26 19.05
CA MET A 112 20.48 9.70 19.37
C MET A 112 20.86 9.91 20.85
N SER A 113 21.66 10.97 21.10
CA SER A 113 21.87 11.46 22.45
C SER A 113 20.56 12.05 23.00
N ASP A 114 20.44 12.13 24.34
CA ASP A 114 19.27 12.75 24.98
C ASP A 114 19.03 14.18 24.50
N GLU A 115 20.09 14.94 24.28
CA GLU A 115 20.05 16.31 23.78
C GLU A 115 19.50 16.35 22.35
N GLU A 116 19.96 15.47 21.46
CA GLU A 116 19.46 15.38 20.09
C GLU A 116 17.98 15.01 20.04
N VAL A 117 17.55 14.10 20.88
CA VAL A 117 16.14 13.70 20.99
C VAL A 117 15.29 14.88 21.46
N ALA A 118 15.74 15.62 22.47
CA ALA A 118 15.04 16.78 22.99
C ALA A 118 14.88 17.87 21.91
N ILE A 119 15.92 18.17 21.17
CA ILE A 119 15.87 19.14 20.07
C ILE A 119 14.92 18.68 18.98
N ALA A 120 14.95 17.40 18.61
CA ALA A 120 14.08 16.85 17.59
C ALA A 120 12.61 16.90 17.99
N VAL A 121 12.27 16.62 19.25
CA VAL A 121 10.92 16.75 19.80
C VAL A 121 10.45 18.21 19.81
N LEU A 122 11.29 19.13 20.28
CA LEU A 122 10.97 20.54 20.35
C LEU A 122 10.77 21.19 18.98
N THR A 123 11.48 20.72 17.96
CA THR A 123 11.36 21.23 16.59
C THR A 123 10.26 20.53 15.78
N GLY A 124 9.52 19.59 16.38
CA GLY A 124 8.45 18.88 15.70
C GLY A 124 8.90 17.81 14.72
N LYS A 125 10.19 17.48 14.65
CA LYS A 125 10.73 16.45 13.76
C LYS A 125 10.41 15.04 14.23
N LEU A 126 10.19 14.84 15.54
CA LEU A 126 9.82 13.57 16.14
C LEU A 126 8.58 13.75 16.98
N LYS A 127 7.68 12.77 16.96
CA LYS A 127 6.60 12.68 17.91
C LYS A 127 7.12 11.97 19.16
N ARG A 128 6.55 12.36 20.32
CA ARG A 128 6.81 11.63 21.55
C ARG A 128 6.35 10.17 21.37
N PRO A 129 7.15 9.19 21.79
CA PRO A 129 6.80 7.77 21.64
C PRO A 129 5.69 7.28 22.57
N PHE A 130 5.15 8.15 23.38
CA PHE A 130 4.09 7.83 24.36
C PHE A 130 3.12 8.99 24.52
#